data_0483f75fa1a3d43e91bc5ef1890028a9
#
_entry.id   0483f75fa1a3d43e91bc5ef1890028a9
#
_cell.length_a   1.000
_cell.length_b   1.000
_cell.length_c   1.000
_cell.angle_alpha   90.00
_cell.angle_beta   90.00
_cell.angle_gamma   90.00
#
_symmetry.space_group_name_H-M   'P 1'
#
loop_
_entity.id
_entity.type
_entity.pdbx_description
1 polymer ?
#
loop_
_entity_poly.entity_id
_entity_poly.type
_entity_poly.pdbx_seq_one_letter_code
_entity_poly.pdbx_strand_id
1 'polypeptide(L)'
;MSTVTSTAQDLITGALRNINVLAAAETPAASDSADALQVLNDLLESWSIENLNVYSVVENILYFTAGQYQYTVGNPVGGTFLGTLIAGSPIISGVTAIPSNLIVGGTLTDVQASIPAGTLITAIGINTITMSKNASSTVSSLEQITYTVPGNFAIPRPLRITNAFTRVTTSGTSGLDYQIDCETTKEKYNAIGLKGLPGSPWPILLWYNPTFPYGNLYFYQAPQSAAELHLFTDTIFSDFTTLNQSVSLPQGYARAIKKNLAIELAPEYGKAVSPTLQRQADESLKMVRALNSQPAVTAFYDGDLVFNKRTDAGFILNGGFG
;
A
#
# COMPACT_ATOMS: atom_id res chain seq x y z
N MET A 1 -9.14 19.88 -12.82
CA MET A 1 -10.37 19.33 -12.19
C MET A 1 -10.50 19.95 -10.80
N SER A 2 -11.70 20.39 -10.42
CA SER A 2 -11.95 20.93 -9.08
C SER A 2 -12.09 19.77 -8.11
N THR A 3 -11.22 19.68 -7.11
CA THR A 3 -11.35 18.72 -6.01
C THR A 3 -12.25 19.28 -4.93
N VAL A 4 -13.13 18.47 -4.40
CA VAL A 4 -13.99 18.84 -3.27
C VAL A 4 -13.33 18.31 -2.00
N THR A 5 -12.84 19.22 -1.17
CA THR A 5 -12.33 18.85 0.16
C THR A 5 -13.53 18.66 1.10
N SER A 6 -13.65 17.51 1.70
CA SER A 6 -14.67 17.18 2.70
C SER A 6 -14.02 16.60 3.93
N THR A 7 -14.51 16.96 5.13
CA THR A 7 -14.08 16.30 6.37
C THR A 7 -14.93 15.04 6.62
N ALA A 8 -14.44 14.12 7.45
CA ALA A 8 -15.25 12.98 7.89
C ALA A 8 -16.56 13.44 8.52
N GLN A 9 -16.51 14.51 9.32
CA GLN A 9 -17.68 15.10 9.95
C GLN A 9 -18.70 15.63 8.93
N ASP A 10 -18.26 16.24 7.80
CA ASP A 10 -19.16 16.69 6.74
C ASP A 10 -19.86 15.53 6.04
N LEU A 11 -19.16 14.40 5.88
CA LEU A 11 -19.72 13.19 5.29
C LEU A 11 -20.77 12.56 6.21
N ILE A 12 -20.44 12.41 7.49
CA ILE A 12 -21.34 11.86 8.52
C ILE A 12 -22.57 12.73 8.73
N THR A 13 -22.38 14.04 8.93
CA THR A 13 -23.49 14.99 9.09
C THR A 13 -24.42 14.95 7.88
N GLY A 14 -23.86 14.89 6.68
CA GLY A 14 -24.65 14.77 5.46
C GLY A 14 -25.42 13.44 5.37
N ALA A 15 -24.85 12.34 5.84
CA ALA A 15 -25.50 11.03 5.87
C ALA A 15 -26.66 11.02 6.89
N LEU A 16 -26.45 11.49 8.10
CA LEU A 16 -27.48 11.55 9.15
C LEU A 16 -28.66 12.46 8.80
N ARG A 17 -28.40 13.55 8.05
CA ARG A 17 -29.49 14.39 7.48
C ARG A 17 -30.31 13.68 6.42
N ASN A 18 -29.70 12.81 5.61
CA ASN A 18 -30.41 12.04 4.58
C ASN A 18 -31.41 11.03 5.15
N ILE A 19 -31.21 10.57 6.38
CA ILE A 19 -32.13 9.67 7.11
C ILE A 19 -33.01 10.40 8.12
N ASN A 20 -33.00 11.74 8.13
CA ASN A 20 -33.79 12.59 9.04
C ASN A 20 -33.51 12.31 10.53
N VAL A 21 -32.27 12.01 10.89
CA VAL A 21 -31.80 11.94 12.29
C VAL A 21 -31.41 13.33 12.76
N LEU A 22 -30.82 14.15 11.89
CA LEU A 22 -30.41 15.52 12.17
C LEU A 22 -31.24 16.51 11.36
N ALA A 23 -31.63 17.60 12.02
CA ALA A 23 -32.25 18.75 11.33
C ALA A 23 -31.18 19.59 10.58
N ALA A 24 -31.66 20.50 9.73
CA ALA A 24 -30.78 21.46 9.06
C ALA A 24 -30.05 22.33 10.10
N ALA A 25 -28.74 22.51 9.95
CA ALA A 25 -27.86 23.25 10.83
C ALA A 25 -27.60 22.61 12.21
N GLU A 26 -28.12 21.42 12.49
CA GLU A 26 -27.80 20.64 13.68
C GLU A 26 -26.49 19.88 13.50
N THR A 27 -25.71 19.73 14.57
CA THR A 27 -24.48 18.93 14.63
C THR A 27 -24.74 17.64 15.39
N PRO A 28 -24.16 16.51 14.94
CA PRO A 28 -24.34 15.24 15.64
C PRO A 28 -23.68 15.26 17.02
N ALA A 29 -24.19 14.46 17.96
CA ALA A 29 -23.54 14.25 19.25
C ALA A 29 -22.17 13.57 19.06
N ALA A 30 -21.30 13.73 20.04
CA ALA A 30 -19.94 13.16 19.95
C ALA A 30 -19.96 11.62 19.88
N SER A 31 -20.87 10.97 20.60
CA SER A 31 -21.10 9.51 20.54
C SER A 31 -21.50 9.08 19.14
N ASP A 32 -22.55 9.73 18.60
CA ASP A 32 -23.08 9.39 17.28
C ASP A 32 -22.05 9.61 16.17
N SER A 33 -21.20 10.64 16.33
CA SER A 33 -20.11 10.91 15.39
C SER A 33 -19.01 9.85 15.45
N ALA A 34 -18.72 9.28 16.65
CA ALA A 34 -17.72 8.24 16.81
C ALA A 34 -18.20 6.91 16.20
N ASP A 35 -19.45 6.52 16.48
CA ASP A 35 -20.02 5.30 15.92
C ASP A 35 -20.14 5.40 14.39
N ALA A 36 -20.64 6.54 13.89
CA ALA A 36 -20.73 6.77 12.46
C ALA A 36 -19.37 6.87 11.74
N LEU A 37 -18.29 7.23 12.46
CA LEU A 37 -16.94 7.22 11.92
C LEU A 37 -16.46 5.78 11.65
N GLN A 38 -16.80 4.86 12.56
CA GLN A 38 -16.48 3.45 12.36
C GLN A 38 -17.21 2.89 11.14
N VAL A 39 -18.51 3.13 11.03
CA VAL A 39 -19.32 2.68 9.88
C VAL A 39 -18.81 3.30 8.56
N LEU A 40 -18.35 4.56 8.61
CA LEU A 40 -17.73 5.20 7.44
C LEU A 40 -16.45 4.49 7.01
N ASN A 41 -15.59 4.11 7.95
CA ASN A 41 -14.36 3.38 7.64
C ASN A 41 -14.67 1.99 7.08
N ASP A 42 -15.61 1.26 7.68
CA ASP A 42 -16.04 -0.06 7.19
C ASP A 42 -16.60 0.02 5.75
N LEU A 43 -17.38 1.07 5.45
CA LEU A 43 -17.88 1.35 4.10
C LEU A 43 -16.72 1.60 3.11
N LEU A 44 -15.75 2.42 3.49
CA LEU A 44 -14.58 2.73 2.65
C LEU A 44 -13.69 1.52 2.45
N GLU A 45 -13.52 0.67 3.46
CA GLU A 45 -12.80 -0.60 3.33
C GLU A 45 -13.49 -1.52 2.33
N SER A 46 -14.83 -1.67 2.41
CA SER A 46 -15.61 -2.48 1.47
C SER A 46 -15.45 -1.98 0.03
N TRP A 47 -15.48 -0.66 -0.17
CA TRP A 47 -15.26 -0.05 -1.49
C TRP A 47 -13.84 -0.25 -2.01
N SER A 48 -12.86 -0.32 -1.10
CA SER A 48 -11.48 -0.61 -1.46
C SER A 48 -11.32 -2.00 -2.06
N ILE A 49 -12.05 -2.98 -1.50
CA ILE A 49 -12.06 -4.37 -2.01
C ILE A 49 -12.71 -4.43 -3.41
N GLU A 50 -13.75 -3.64 -3.68
CA GLU A 50 -14.45 -3.59 -4.96
C GLU A 50 -13.68 -2.85 -6.08
N ASN A 51 -12.44 -2.44 -5.86
CA ASN A 51 -11.67 -1.59 -6.80
C ASN A 51 -12.36 -0.28 -7.20
N LEU A 52 -13.16 0.30 -6.32
CA LEU A 52 -13.79 1.60 -6.54
C LEU A 52 -12.81 2.78 -6.42
N ASN A 53 -11.52 2.49 -6.23
CA ASN A 53 -10.45 3.43 -5.91
C ASN A 53 -9.60 3.85 -7.10
N VAL A 54 -10.08 3.79 -8.31
CA VAL A 54 -9.28 4.00 -9.53
C VAL A 54 -8.60 5.37 -9.63
N TYR A 55 -9.00 6.34 -8.83
CA TYR A 55 -8.27 7.61 -8.74
C TYR A 55 -7.10 7.60 -7.76
N SER A 56 -6.75 6.47 -7.21
CA SER A 56 -5.64 6.33 -6.29
C SER A 56 -4.47 5.54 -6.86
N VAL A 57 -4.30 5.54 -8.18
CA VAL A 57 -3.02 5.12 -8.76
C VAL A 57 -1.98 6.18 -8.40
N VAL A 58 -1.11 5.81 -7.47
CA VAL A 58 -0.02 6.66 -7.01
C VAL A 58 1.27 6.17 -7.63
N GLU A 59 2.02 7.08 -8.22
CA GLU A 59 3.39 6.85 -8.64
C GLU A 59 4.31 6.97 -7.43
N ASN A 60 4.99 5.87 -7.08
CA ASN A 60 6.00 5.83 -6.04
C ASN A 60 7.37 5.74 -6.68
N ILE A 61 8.24 6.70 -6.37
CA ILE A 61 9.64 6.69 -6.80
C ILE A 61 10.47 6.04 -5.70
N LEU A 62 11.08 4.93 -6.01
CA LEU A 62 11.85 4.09 -5.10
C LEU A 62 13.24 3.86 -5.73
N TYR A 63 14.16 3.31 -4.95
CA TYR A 63 15.52 3.09 -5.44
C TYR A 63 15.93 1.63 -5.28
N PHE A 64 16.41 1.04 -6.36
CA PHE A 64 17.00 -0.29 -6.33
C PHE A 64 18.35 -0.29 -5.62
N THR A 65 18.60 -1.37 -4.90
CA THR A 65 19.93 -1.71 -4.39
C THR A 65 20.58 -2.72 -5.34
N ALA A 66 21.82 -2.48 -5.75
CA ALA A 66 22.54 -3.38 -6.64
C ALA A 66 22.58 -4.82 -6.09
N GLY A 67 22.26 -5.80 -6.92
CA GLY A 67 22.23 -7.22 -6.56
C GLY A 67 21.01 -7.68 -5.77
N GLN A 68 20.14 -6.78 -5.32
CA GLN A 68 18.92 -7.13 -4.59
C GLN A 68 17.75 -7.31 -5.55
N TYR A 69 17.11 -8.47 -5.53
CA TYR A 69 15.97 -8.79 -6.39
C TYR A 69 14.65 -9.00 -5.63
N GLN A 70 14.68 -8.95 -4.30
CA GLN A 70 13.53 -9.11 -3.44
C GLN A 70 13.38 -7.91 -2.51
N TYR A 71 12.20 -7.33 -2.47
CA TYR A 71 11.86 -6.18 -1.63
C TYR A 71 10.52 -6.42 -0.94
N THR A 72 10.31 -5.71 0.18
CA THR A 72 9.04 -5.68 0.89
C THR A 72 8.44 -4.29 0.81
N VAL A 73 7.12 -4.21 0.67
CA VAL A 73 6.35 -2.97 0.67
C VAL A 73 5.32 -3.01 1.79
N GLY A 74 5.14 -1.91 2.49
CA GLY A 74 4.16 -1.78 3.57
C GLY A 74 4.56 -0.67 4.54
N ASN A 75 3.56 -0.11 5.21
CA ASN A 75 3.79 0.83 6.29
C ASN A 75 4.59 0.15 7.41
N PRO A 76 5.42 0.91 8.15
CA PRO A 76 6.12 0.37 9.29
C PRO A 76 5.14 -0.29 10.26
N VAL A 77 5.44 -1.53 10.64
CA VAL A 77 4.70 -2.25 11.66
C VAL A 77 5.49 -2.16 12.97
N GLY A 78 4.84 -1.74 14.03
CA GLY A 78 5.45 -1.60 15.33
C GLY A 78 4.74 -2.40 16.41
N GLY A 79 5.37 -2.46 17.54
CA GLY A 79 4.83 -3.09 18.74
C GLY A 79 5.75 -2.83 19.93
N THR A 80 5.48 -3.49 21.02
CA THR A 80 6.27 -3.38 22.25
C THR A 80 6.62 -4.76 22.81
N PHE A 81 7.74 -4.85 23.48
CA PHE A 81 8.13 -5.99 24.28
C PHE A 81 8.82 -5.51 25.56
N LEU A 82 8.96 -6.41 26.53
CA LEU A 82 9.62 -6.10 27.79
C LEU A 82 11.05 -6.67 27.78
N GLY A 83 12.00 -5.89 28.29
CA GLY A 83 13.39 -6.29 28.39
C GLY A 83 14.17 -5.48 29.42
N THR A 84 15.39 -5.88 29.73
CA THR A 84 16.32 -5.19 30.63
C THR A 84 17.52 -4.70 29.84
N LEU A 85 18.07 -3.58 30.22
CA LEU A 85 19.20 -2.92 29.57
C LEU A 85 20.38 -2.78 30.54
N ILE A 86 21.59 -2.92 30.05
CA ILE A 86 22.84 -2.65 30.80
C ILE A 86 23.61 -1.59 30.06
N ALA A 87 23.98 -0.51 30.75
CA ALA A 87 24.78 0.56 30.17
C ALA A 87 26.08 0.02 29.53
N GLY A 88 26.37 0.46 28.32
CA GLY A 88 27.53 0.00 27.56
C GLY A 88 27.37 -1.35 26.89
N SER A 89 26.26 -2.07 27.08
CA SER A 89 25.96 -3.33 26.42
C SER A 89 25.03 -3.10 25.19
N PRO A 90 25.27 -3.81 24.08
CA PRO A 90 24.35 -3.80 22.95
C PRO A 90 23.24 -4.88 23.09
N ILE A 91 23.14 -5.57 24.24
CA ILE A 91 22.23 -6.70 24.41
C ILE A 91 21.08 -6.31 25.33
N ILE A 92 19.86 -6.45 24.83
CA ILE A 92 18.62 -6.45 25.64
C ILE A 92 18.41 -7.85 26.14
N SER A 93 18.28 -8.03 27.45
CA SER A 93 18.10 -9.31 28.11
C SER A 93 16.71 -9.45 28.74
N GLY A 94 16.35 -10.66 29.14
CA GLY A 94 15.08 -10.91 29.84
C GLY A 94 13.82 -10.74 28.98
N VAL A 95 13.95 -10.83 27.67
CA VAL A 95 12.83 -10.76 26.74
C VAL A 95 12.00 -12.05 26.87
N THR A 96 10.85 -11.97 27.52
CA THR A 96 10.01 -13.15 27.82
C THR A 96 9.16 -13.60 26.64
N ALA A 97 8.80 -12.67 25.74
CA ALA A 97 8.03 -12.95 24.55
C ALA A 97 8.57 -12.09 23.39
N ILE A 98 9.22 -12.72 22.45
CA ILE A 98 9.71 -12.06 21.24
C ILE A 98 8.53 -11.96 20.27
N PRO A 99 8.15 -10.73 19.84
CA PRO A 99 7.07 -10.57 18.86
C PRO A 99 7.39 -11.29 17.55
N SER A 100 6.43 -12.01 17.00
CA SER A 100 6.61 -12.82 15.77
C SER A 100 6.94 -11.98 14.52
N ASN A 101 6.61 -10.69 14.55
CA ASN A 101 6.89 -9.73 13.49
C ASN A 101 8.17 -8.92 13.69
N LEU A 102 8.93 -9.22 14.76
CA LEU A 102 10.24 -8.58 14.99
C LEU A 102 11.27 -9.15 14.01
N ILE A 103 11.97 -8.28 13.31
CA ILE A 103 13.02 -8.67 12.36
C ILE A 103 14.29 -7.85 12.57
N VAL A 104 15.41 -8.39 12.10
CA VAL A 104 16.68 -7.66 12.02
C VAL A 104 16.53 -6.46 11.10
N GLY A 105 17.09 -5.31 11.49
CA GLY A 105 16.93 -4.03 10.80
C GLY A 105 15.81 -3.17 11.34
N GLY A 106 14.95 -3.68 12.23
CA GLY A 106 13.94 -2.88 12.92
C GLY A 106 14.58 -1.83 13.83
N THR A 107 13.93 -0.68 13.99
CA THR A 107 14.36 0.38 14.92
C THR A 107 13.83 0.12 16.31
N LEU A 108 14.61 0.53 17.32
CA LEU A 108 14.28 0.39 18.73
C LEU A 108 14.26 1.76 19.40
N THR A 109 13.28 1.96 20.28
CA THR A 109 13.17 3.13 21.17
C THR A 109 12.61 2.70 22.52
N ASP A 110 12.91 3.45 23.56
CA ASP A 110 12.35 3.28 24.90
C ASP A 110 11.88 4.63 25.47
N VAL A 111 11.05 4.59 26.48
CA VAL A 111 10.46 5.79 27.10
C VAL A 111 11.52 6.58 27.88
N GLN A 112 12.52 5.88 28.45
CA GLN A 112 13.56 6.49 29.30
C GLN A 112 14.76 6.98 28.50
N ALA A 113 14.75 6.86 27.17
CA ALA A 113 15.85 7.21 26.28
C ALA A 113 17.17 6.48 26.64
N SER A 114 17.08 5.29 27.22
CA SER A 114 18.21 4.41 27.49
C SER A 114 18.75 3.76 26.22
N ILE A 115 17.91 3.69 25.18
CA ILE A 115 18.29 3.25 23.83
C ILE A 115 18.58 4.50 22.97
N PRO A 116 19.82 4.66 22.47
CA PRO A 116 20.16 5.81 21.64
C PRO A 116 19.31 5.89 20.36
N ALA A 117 18.94 7.10 19.94
CA ALA A 117 18.16 7.30 18.73
C ALA A 117 18.83 6.67 17.48
N GLY A 118 18.02 6.05 16.62
CA GLY A 118 18.48 5.36 15.43
C GLY A 118 19.21 4.04 15.72
N THR A 119 18.92 3.40 16.86
CA THR A 119 19.39 2.04 17.15
C THR A 119 18.59 1.02 16.36
N LEU A 120 19.28 0.09 15.71
CA LEU A 120 18.68 -0.99 14.91
C LEU A 120 18.89 -2.34 15.61
N ILE A 121 18.01 -3.29 15.30
CA ILE A 121 18.16 -4.69 15.69
C ILE A 121 19.19 -5.34 14.76
N THR A 122 20.24 -5.94 15.33
CA THR A 122 21.28 -6.66 14.57
C THR A 122 21.18 -8.17 14.67
N ALA A 123 20.64 -8.69 15.79
CA ALA A 123 20.35 -10.11 15.94
C ALA A 123 19.19 -10.34 16.92
N ILE A 124 18.51 -11.46 16.74
CA ILE A 124 17.41 -11.91 17.60
C ILE A 124 17.76 -13.29 18.11
N GLY A 125 17.95 -13.42 19.44
CA GLY A 125 18.18 -14.68 20.14
C GLY A 125 16.92 -15.22 20.82
N ILE A 126 17.03 -16.29 21.60
CA ILE A 126 15.86 -16.92 22.24
C ILE A 126 15.19 -15.98 23.25
N ASN A 127 15.95 -15.29 24.09
CA ASN A 127 15.45 -14.35 25.10
C ASN A 127 16.26 -13.05 25.09
N THR A 128 16.93 -12.77 24.00
CA THR A 128 17.82 -11.61 23.85
C THR A 128 17.67 -10.97 22.49
N ILE A 129 17.86 -9.65 22.45
CA ILE A 129 17.90 -8.89 21.21
C ILE A 129 19.20 -8.08 21.21
N THR A 130 19.96 -8.17 20.13
CA THR A 130 21.21 -7.42 19.97
C THR A 130 20.94 -6.14 19.18
N MET A 131 21.43 -5.02 19.71
CA MET A 131 21.30 -3.70 19.16
C MET A 131 22.54 -3.28 18.37
N SER A 132 22.40 -2.35 17.44
CA SER A 132 23.51 -1.75 16.69
C SER A 132 24.31 -0.71 17.52
N LYS A 133 23.74 -0.24 18.62
CA LYS A 133 24.35 0.73 19.55
C LYS A 133 24.22 0.21 20.97
N ASN A 134 25.16 0.60 21.82
CA ASN A 134 25.12 0.24 23.23
C ASN A 134 24.07 1.07 23.97
N ALA A 135 23.41 0.49 24.97
CA ALA A 135 22.52 1.20 25.86
C ALA A 135 23.28 2.32 26.62
N SER A 136 22.65 3.46 26.76
CA SER A 136 23.22 4.63 27.45
C SER A 136 23.09 4.53 28.98
N SER A 137 22.11 3.80 29.48
CA SER A 137 21.85 3.62 30.91
C SER A 137 21.45 2.18 31.23
N THR A 138 21.60 1.80 32.52
CA THR A 138 21.17 0.49 33.01
C THR A 138 19.73 0.57 33.52
N VAL A 139 18.88 -0.31 32.99
CA VAL A 139 17.51 -0.53 33.45
C VAL A 139 17.37 -1.97 33.88
N SER A 140 17.43 -2.23 35.18
CA SER A 140 17.40 -3.57 35.77
C SER A 140 16.01 -4.13 35.97
N SER A 141 14.96 -3.31 35.92
CA SER A 141 13.56 -3.73 35.87
C SER A 141 13.14 -3.95 34.41
N LEU A 142 12.13 -4.80 34.18
CA LEU A 142 11.57 -4.96 32.85
C LEU A 142 10.99 -3.63 32.36
N GLU A 143 11.58 -3.10 31.30
CA GLU A 143 11.17 -1.89 30.63
C GLU A 143 10.43 -2.19 29.35
N GLN A 144 9.45 -1.34 29.01
CA GLN A 144 8.77 -1.42 27.74
C GLN A 144 9.61 -0.78 26.62
N ILE A 145 10.01 -1.62 25.70
CA ILE A 145 10.80 -1.23 24.52
C ILE A 145 9.86 -1.27 23.32
N THR A 146 9.81 -0.16 22.59
CA THR A 146 9.04 -0.04 21.36
C THR A 146 9.95 -0.36 20.17
N TYR A 147 9.43 -1.16 19.24
CA TYR A 147 10.10 -1.43 17.99
C TYR A 147 9.26 -1.01 16.80
N THR A 148 9.92 -0.66 15.70
CA THR A 148 9.28 -0.38 14.43
C THR A 148 10.07 -1.07 13.32
N VAL A 149 9.39 -1.87 12.53
CA VAL A 149 9.98 -2.59 11.40
C VAL A 149 9.47 -1.94 10.12
N PRO A 150 10.31 -1.23 9.36
CA PRO A 150 9.95 -0.74 8.05
C PRO A 150 10.04 -1.86 7.01
N GLY A 151 9.18 -1.83 5.99
CA GLY A 151 9.44 -2.54 4.75
C GLY A 151 10.68 -1.96 4.04
N ASN A 152 11.29 -2.69 3.12
CA ASN A 152 12.40 -2.16 2.31
C ASN A 152 11.96 -0.87 1.59
N PHE A 153 10.72 -0.86 1.09
CA PHE A 153 10.07 0.31 0.56
C PHE A 153 8.97 0.76 1.53
N ALA A 154 9.17 1.91 2.17
CA ALA A 154 8.26 2.46 3.17
C ALA A 154 7.06 3.17 2.49
N ILE A 155 6.33 2.44 1.66
CA ILE A 155 5.08 2.87 1.04
C ILE A 155 3.94 2.00 1.56
N PRO A 156 2.69 2.48 1.57
CA PRO A 156 1.53 1.66 1.93
C PRO A 156 1.51 0.37 1.10
N ARG A 157 1.13 -0.74 1.73
CA ARG A 157 1.01 -2.03 1.02
C ARG A 157 -0.06 -1.90 -0.07
N PRO A 158 0.31 -1.98 -1.35
CA PRO A 158 -0.65 -1.83 -2.42
C PRO A 158 -1.57 -3.05 -2.53
N LEU A 159 -2.79 -2.84 -3.01
CA LEU A 159 -3.67 -3.94 -3.40
C LEU A 159 -3.13 -4.62 -4.67
N ARG A 160 -2.73 -3.81 -5.63
CA ARG A 160 -2.21 -4.23 -6.92
C ARG A 160 -1.17 -3.25 -7.44
N ILE A 161 -0.27 -3.76 -8.25
CA ILE A 161 0.68 -2.97 -9.03
C ILE A 161 0.16 -2.97 -10.47
N THR A 162 -0.09 -1.78 -10.97
CA THR A 162 -0.67 -1.59 -12.32
C THR A 162 0.40 -1.46 -13.38
N ASN A 163 1.51 -0.81 -13.02
CA ASN A 163 2.62 -0.58 -13.93
C ASN A 163 3.93 -0.37 -13.15
N ALA A 164 5.06 -0.66 -13.77
CA ALA A 164 6.37 -0.31 -13.24
C ALA A 164 7.38 -0.11 -14.37
N PHE A 165 8.31 0.79 -14.16
CA PHE A 165 9.48 0.95 -15.03
C PHE A 165 10.70 1.35 -14.21
N THR A 166 11.87 1.06 -14.73
CA THR A 166 13.14 1.53 -14.20
C THR A 166 13.58 2.74 -14.98
N ARG A 167 13.88 3.85 -14.30
CA ARG A 167 14.47 5.04 -14.90
C ARG A 167 15.96 5.09 -14.63
N VAL A 168 16.70 5.22 -15.70
CA VAL A 168 18.15 5.38 -15.66
C VAL A 168 18.50 6.79 -16.03
N THR A 169 19.01 7.53 -15.07
CA THR A 169 19.48 8.91 -15.30
C THR A 169 20.97 8.86 -15.59
N THR A 170 21.36 9.12 -16.82
CA THR A 170 22.76 9.33 -17.18
C THR A 170 23.07 10.82 -17.10
N SER A 171 24.21 11.18 -16.51
CA SER A 171 24.61 12.58 -16.32
C SER A 171 24.48 13.38 -17.62
N GLY A 172 23.58 14.38 -17.62
CA GLY A 172 23.38 15.32 -18.73
C GLY A 172 22.34 14.92 -19.78
N THR A 173 21.64 13.80 -19.64
CA THR A 173 20.59 13.34 -20.58
C THR A 173 19.27 13.11 -19.86
N SER A 174 18.15 13.25 -20.58
CA SER A 174 16.84 12.79 -20.10
C SER A 174 16.91 11.31 -19.73
N GLY A 175 16.28 10.93 -18.62
CA GLY A 175 16.26 9.53 -18.16
C GLY A 175 15.70 8.60 -19.25
N LEU A 176 16.26 7.40 -19.35
CA LEU A 176 15.73 6.32 -20.19
C LEU A 176 14.87 5.41 -19.32
N ASP A 177 13.64 5.17 -19.76
CA ASP A 177 12.67 4.36 -19.04
C ASP A 177 12.63 2.94 -19.65
N TYR A 178 12.84 1.95 -18.80
CA TYR A 178 12.80 0.53 -19.14
C TYR A 178 11.58 -0.11 -18.48
N GLN A 179 10.61 -0.52 -19.28
CA GLN A 179 9.36 -1.13 -18.80
C GLN A 179 9.63 -2.46 -18.11
N ILE A 180 8.92 -2.69 -16.98
CA ILE A 180 8.91 -3.95 -16.24
C ILE A 180 7.56 -4.63 -16.45
N ASP A 181 7.56 -5.92 -16.84
CA ASP A 181 6.33 -6.73 -16.92
C ASP A 181 5.79 -7.00 -15.51
N CYS A 182 4.64 -6.40 -15.18
CA CYS A 182 3.95 -6.54 -13.88
C CYS A 182 2.86 -7.62 -13.89
N GLU A 183 2.52 -8.19 -15.05
CA GLU A 183 1.48 -9.23 -15.19
C GLU A 183 2.03 -10.65 -14.95
N THR A 184 3.10 -10.75 -14.20
CA THR A 184 3.76 -12.02 -13.94
C THR A 184 3.03 -12.81 -12.87
N THR A 185 2.62 -14.05 -13.21
CA THR A 185 2.05 -14.99 -12.26
C THR A 185 3.15 -15.68 -11.42
N LYS A 186 2.73 -16.24 -10.27
CA LYS A 186 3.62 -17.01 -9.41
C LYS A 186 4.29 -18.18 -10.16
N GLU A 187 3.53 -18.86 -11.02
CA GLU A 187 3.99 -20.00 -11.82
C GLU A 187 5.07 -19.56 -12.81
N LYS A 188 4.84 -18.43 -13.52
CA LYS A 188 5.81 -17.86 -14.46
C LYS A 188 7.10 -17.48 -13.74
N TYR A 189 7.00 -16.83 -12.57
CA TYR A 189 8.16 -16.48 -11.76
C TYR A 189 8.90 -17.73 -11.22
N ASN A 190 8.16 -18.76 -10.76
CA ASN A 190 8.74 -19.98 -10.23
C ASN A 190 9.45 -20.84 -11.29
N ALA A 191 9.02 -20.75 -12.53
CA ALA A 191 9.67 -21.45 -13.66
C ALA A 191 11.10 -20.92 -13.94
N ILE A 192 11.46 -19.75 -13.41
CA ILE A 192 12.80 -19.19 -13.55
C ILE A 192 13.77 -19.96 -12.63
N GLY A 193 14.71 -20.69 -13.22
CA GLY A 193 15.64 -21.53 -12.46
C GLY A 193 16.64 -20.75 -11.62
N LEU A 194 17.17 -19.61 -12.10
CA LEU A 194 18.16 -18.80 -11.40
C LEU A 194 17.66 -17.37 -11.23
N LYS A 195 17.08 -17.07 -10.07
CA LYS A 195 16.37 -15.81 -9.80
C LYS A 195 17.27 -14.61 -9.54
N GLY A 196 18.40 -14.81 -8.89
CA GLY A 196 19.36 -13.75 -8.56
C GLY A 196 20.42 -13.50 -9.64
N LEU A 197 20.18 -13.92 -10.88
CA LEU A 197 21.15 -13.74 -11.97
C LEU A 197 21.32 -12.24 -12.30
N PRO A 198 22.54 -11.70 -12.17
CA PRO A 198 22.85 -10.35 -12.62
C PRO A 198 23.11 -10.39 -14.15
N GLY A 199 22.07 -10.42 -14.95
CA GLY A 199 22.21 -10.58 -16.40
C GLY A 199 21.80 -9.37 -17.21
N SER A 200 20.96 -8.51 -16.65
CA SER A 200 20.55 -7.23 -17.26
C SER A 200 20.84 -6.10 -16.30
N PRO A 201 21.19 -4.91 -16.77
CA PRO A 201 21.33 -3.76 -15.89
C PRO A 201 20.03 -3.46 -15.14
N TRP A 202 18.86 -3.83 -15.69
CA TRP A 202 17.53 -3.54 -15.15
C TRP A 202 16.66 -4.78 -15.06
N PRO A 203 15.74 -4.84 -14.06
CA PRO A 203 14.71 -5.87 -13.99
C PRO A 203 13.78 -5.78 -15.23
N ILE A 204 13.40 -6.94 -15.76
CA ILE A 204 12.46 -7.05 -16.86
C ILE A 204 11.08 -7.55 -16.45
N LEU A 205 10.96 -8.09 -15.23
CA LEU A 205 9.77 -8.78 -14.75
C LEU A 205 9.62 -8.55 -13.25
N LEU A 206 8.38 -8.32 -12.82
CA LEU A 206 7.98 -8.17 -11.43
C LEU A 206 6.85 -9.16 -11.12
N TRP A 207 7.02 -9.95 -10.06
CA TRP A 207 5.95 -10.67 -9.42
C TRP A 207 5.68 -10.05 -8.06
N TYR A 208 4.42 -9.61 -7.84
CA TYR A 208 3.94 -9.10 -6.57
C TYR A 208 3.17 -10.17 -5.81
N ASN A 209 3.57 -10.43 -4.57
CA ASN A 209 2.88 -11.31 -3.65
C ASN A 209 2.28 -10.48 -2.51
N PRO A 210 0.94 -10.29 -2.45
CA PRO A 210 0.28 -9.41 -1.48
C PRO A 210 0.11 -10.07 -0.11
N THR A 211 1.20 -10.51 0.50
CA THR A 211 1.18 -11.04 1.87
C THR A 211 0.91 -9.94 2.91
N PHE A 212 0.53 -10.33 4.12
CA PHE A 212 0.32 -9.42 5.25
C PHE A 212 1.38 -9.71 6.33
N PRO A 213 1.92 -8.71 7.05
CA PRO A 213 1.65 -7.26 6.96
C PRO A 213 2.36 -6.56 5.79
N TYR A 214 3.36 -7.18 5.19
CA TYR A 214 4.09 -6.66 4.04
C TYR A 214 3.74 -7.41 2.76
N GLY A 215 3.64 -6.67 1.65
CA GLY A 215 3.68 -7.25 0.32
C GLY A 215 5.14 -7.54 -0.09
N ASN A 216 5.35 -8.61 -0.83
CA ASN A 216 6.67 -8.97 -1.35
C ASN A 216 6.75 -8.70 -2.84
N LEU A 217 7.79 -7.98 -3.25
CA LEU A 217 8.13 -7.71 -4.63
C LEU A 217 9.30 -8.61 -5.04
N TYR A 218 9.13 -9.36 -6.10
CA TYR A 218 10.16 -10.23 -6.64
C TYR A 218 10.48 -9.80 -8.06
N PHE A 219 11.69 -9.26 -8.24
CA PHE A 219 12.19 -8.82 -9.52
C PHE A 219 13.02 -9.91 -10.20
N TYR A 220 13.00 -9.94 -11.51
CA TYR A 220 13.89 -10.70 -12.35
C TYR A 220 14.28 -9.85 -13.55
N GLN A 221 15.50 -9.62 -13.80
CA GLN A 221 16.79 -9.98 -13.17
C GLN A 221 17.12 -9.02 -12.02
N ALA A 222 18.12 -9.40 -11.18
CA ALA A 222 18.62 -8.50 -10.16
C ALA A 222 19.31 -7.29 -10.81
N PRO A 223 19.00 -6.04 -10.39
CA PRO A 223 19.64 -4.84 -10.94
C PRO A 223 21.13 -4.83 -10.62
N GLN A 224 21.98 -4.49 -11.59
CA GLN A 224 23.44 -4.43 -11.39
C GLN A 224 23.89 -3.15 -10.71
N SER A 225 23.09 -2.08 -10.78
CA SER A 225 23.38 -0.79 -10.19
C SER A 225 22.13 -0.20 -9.53
N ALA A 226 22.34 0.80 -8.68
CA ALA A 226 21.25 1.60 -8.17
C ALA A 226 20.57 2.35 -9.33
N ALA A 227 19.24 2.30 -9.38
CA ALA A 227 18.43 2.99 -10.36
C ALA A 227 17.07 3.35 -9.73
N GLU A 228 16.38 4.30 -10.32
CA GLU A 228 15.03 4.66 -9.88
C GLU A 228 14.02 3.62 -10.37
N LEU A 229 13.20 3.14 -9.44
CA LEU A 229 12.02 2.33 -9.72
C LEU A 229 10.79 3.22 -9.60
N HIS A 230 10.07 3.38 -10.69
CA HIS A 230 8.76 4.00 -10.71
C HIS A 230 7.70 2.92 -10.61
N LEU A 231 6.98 2.89 -9.50
CA LEU A 231 5.99 1.87 -9.20
C LEU A 231 4.61 2.52 -9.11
N PHE A 232 3.71 2.13 -10.01
CA PHE A 232 2.33 2.58 -10.01
C PHE A 232 1.47 1.59 -9.23
N THR A 233 0.92 2.05 -8.13
CA THR A 233 0.19 1.20 -7.19
C THR A 233 -1.22 1.72 -6.98
N ASP A 234 -2.18 0.80 -6.91
CA ASP A 234 -3.51 1.12 -6.42
C ASP A 234 -3.43 1.21 -4.89
N THR A 235 -3.76 2.39 -4.36
CA THR A 235 -3.81 2.61 -2.91
C THR A 235 -5.23 2.43 -2.38
N ILE A 236 -5.34 1.96 -1.15
CA ILE A 236 -6.59 1.87 -0.40
C ILE A 236 -6.96 3.28 0.07
N PHE A 237 -8.26 3.59 0.21
CA PHE A 237 -8.66 4.76 1.00
C PHE A 237 -8.06 4.62 2.39
N SER A 238 -7.36 5.66 2.84
CA SER A 238 -6.89 5.69 4.21
C SER A 238 -8.07 5.91 5.15
N ASP A 239 -8.11 5.15 6.24
CA ASP A 239 -9.12 5.31 7.29
C ASP A 239 -9.07 6.73 7.86
N PHE A 240 -10.23 7.25 8.20
CA PHE A 240 -10.32 8.48 8.95
C PHE A 240 -10.01 8.18 10.42
N THR A 241 -8.90 8.72 10.91
CA THR A 241 -8.52 8.60 12.32
C THR A 241 -9.22 9.62 13.21
N THR A 242 -9.64 10.76 12.64
CA THR A 242 -10.33 11.84 13.34
C THR A 242 -11.44 12.44 12.49
N LEU A 243 -12.48 12.97 13.16
CA LEU A 243 -13.62 13.63 12.53
C LEU A 243 -13.24 14.86 11.67
N ASN A 244 -12.19 15.57 12.09
CA ASN A 244 -11.73 16.78 11.41
C ASN A 244 -10.73 16.50 10.27
N GLN A 245 -10.35 15.25 10.07
CA GLN A 245 -9.47 14.87 8.99
C GLN A 245 -10.14 15.18 7.65
N SER A 246 -9.46 15.96 6.82
CA SER A 246 -9.94 16.32 5.49
C SER A 246 -9.41 15.35 4.45
N VAL A 247 -10.24 15.00 3.51
CA VAL A 247 -9.87 14.22 2.32
C VAL A 247 -10.25 14.97 1.07
N SER A 248 -9.38 14.92 0.07
CA SER A 248 -9.65 15.47 -1.27
C SER A 248 -10.25 14.36 -2.12
N LEU A 249 -11.55 14.45 -2.40
CA LEU A 249 -12.28 13.46 -3.16
C LEU A 249 -12.54 13.95 -4.60
N PRO A 250 -12.49 13.08 -5.60
CA PRO A 250 -12.97 13.40 -6.95
C PRO A 250 -14.43 13.77 -6.94
N GLN A 251 -14.85 14.50 -7.98
CA GLN A 251 -16.26 14.90 -8.10
C GLN A 251 -17.18 13.68 -8.15
N GLY A 252 -18.27 13.73 -7.37
CA GLY A 252 -19.25 12.65 -7.27
C GLY A 252 -19.01 11.68 -6.09
N TYR A 253 -17.79 11.48 -5.65
CA TYR A 253 -17.47 10.57 -4.54
C TYR A 253 -18.11 11.00 -3.22
N ALA A 254 -18.00 12.27 -2.84
CA ALA A 254 -18.61 12.79 -1.61
C ALA A 254 -20.13 12.55 -1.57
N ARG A 255 -20.81 12.67 -2.73
CA ARG A 255 -22.24 12.36 -2.82
C ARG A 255 -22.50 10.86 -2.65
N ALA A 256 -21.72 10.03 -3.32
CA ALA A 256 -21.86 8.58 -3.24
C ALA A 256 -21.63 8.08 -1.80
N ILE A 257 -20.57 8.53 -1.14
CA ILE A 257 -20.27 8.19 0.26
C ILE A 257 -21.42 8.61 1.17
N LYS A 258 -21.88 9.87 1.10
CA LYS A 258 -22.99 10.38 1.95
C LYS A 258 -24.28 9.57 1.78
N LYS A 259 -24.60 9.14 0.57
CA LYS A 259 -25.85 8.40 0.30
C LYS A 259 -25.78 6.95 0.73
N ASN A 260 -24.64 6.28 0.49
CA ASN A 260 -24.46 4.88 0.90
C ASN A 260 -24.25 4.80 2.41
N LEU A 261 -23.48 5.68 3.03
CA LEU A 261 -23.33 5.77 4.48
C LEU A 261 -24.68 5.98 5.18
N ALA A 262 -25.57 6.78 4.61
CA ALA A 262 -26.92 6.99 5.14
C ALA A 262 -27.75 5.69 5.16
N ILE A 263 -27.55 4.80 4.21
CA ILE A 263 -28.25 3.50 4.16
C ILE A 263 -27.71 2.58 5.27
N GLU A 264 -26.40 2.55 5.48
CA GLU A 264 -25.77 1.72 6.50
C GLU A 264 -26.09 2.20 7.92
N LEU A 265 -26.14 3.52 8.14
CA LEU A 265 -26.50 4.10 9.42
C LEU A 265 -28.01 3.99 9.75
N ALA A 266 -28.89 3.88 8.76
CA ALA A 266 -30.34 3.89 8.98
C ALA A 266 -30.83 2.82 9.98
N PRO A 267 -30.36 1.55 9.94
CA PRO A 267 -30.76 0.53 10.92
C PRO A 267 -30.35 0.87 12.35
N GLU A 268 -29.17 1.45 12.57
CA GLU A 268 -28.66 1.81 13.90
C GLU A 268 -29.56 2.85 14.58
N TYR A 269 -30.11 3.78 13.80
CA TYR A 269 -31.04 4.79 14.29
C TYR A 269 -32.51 4.37 14.17
N GLY A 270 -32.80 3.12 13.85
CA GLY A 270 -34.18 2.61 13.70
C GLY A 270 -34.97 3.33 12.61
N LYS A 271 -34.31 3.89 11.59
CA LYS A 271 -34.94 4.59 10.47
C LYS A 271 -35.11 3.66 9.27
N ALA A 272 -36.25 3.76 8.62
CA ALA A 272 -36.48 3.06 7.37
C ALA A 272 -35.83 3.83 6.20
N VAL A 273 -35.11 3.11 5.35
CA VAL A 273 -34.51 3.67 4.12
C VAL A 273 -35.63 4.00 3.12
N SER A 274 -35.73 5.23 2.69
CA SER A 274 -36.72 5.61 1.67
C SER A 274 -36.31 5.04 0.28
N PRO A 275 -37.27 4.60 -0.56
CA PRO A 275 -36.98 4.12 -1.91
C PRO A 275 -36.21 5.15 -2.78
N THR A 276 -36.46 6.45 -2.51
CA THR A 276 -35.75 7.53 -3.19
C THR A 276 -34.29 7.60 -2.79
N LEU A 277 -33.96 7.44 -1.50
CA LEU A 277 -32.58 7.40 -1.00
C LEU A 277 -31.85 6.19 -1.57
N GLN A 278 -32.47 5.01 -1.55
CA GLN A 278 -31.90 3.79 -2.13
C GLN A 278 -31.54 3.99 -3.59
N ARG A 279 -32.48 4.48 -4.42
CA ARG A 279 -32.21 4.76 -5.82
C ARG A 279 -31.06 5.76 -6.03
N GLN A 280 -31.01 6.84 -5.22
CA GLN A 280 -29.94 7.84 -5.32
C GLN A 280 -28.58 7.29 -4.92
N ALA A 281 -28.53 6.39 -3.95
CA ALA A 281 -27.31 5.71 -3.54
C ALA A 281 -26.82 4.78 -4.67
N ASP A 282 -27.70 3.94 -5.21
CA ASP A 282 -27.39 3.03 -6.32
C ASP A 282 -26.91 3.79 -7.57
N GLU A 283 -27.59 4.88 -7.94
CA GLU A 283 -27.20 5.72 -9.07
C GLU A 283 -25.82 6.35 -8.85
N SER A 284 -25.57 6.87 -7.64
CA SER A 284 -24.28 7.50 -7.32
C SER A 284 -23.13 6.48 -7.31
N LEU A 285 -23.39 5.27 -6.81
CA LEU A 285 -22.40 4.18 -6.82
C LEU A 285 -22.10 3.70 -8.25
N LYS A 286 -23.14 3.57 -9.09
CA LYS A 286 -22.96 3.26 -10.52
C LYS A 286 -22.13 4.31 -11.25
N MET A 287 -22.31 5.61 -10.93
CA MET A 287 -21.49 6.68 -11.51
C MET A 287 -20.02 6.54 -11.09
N VAL A 288 -19.75 6.23 -9.83
CA VAL A 288 -18.38 6.00 -9.34
C VAL A 288 -17.77 4.78 -10.05
N ARG A 289 -18.51 3.68 -10.16
CA ARG A 289 -18.05 2.49 -10.90
C ARG A 289 -17.76 2.77 -12.37
N ALA A 290 -18.60 3.56 -13.02
CA ALA A 290 -18.41 3.94 -14.43
C ALA A 290 -17.16 4.81 -14.64
N LEU A 291 -16.87 5.74 -13.73
CA LEU A 291 -15.64 6.54 -13.76
C LEU A 291 -14.38 5.69 -13.55
N ASN A 292 -14.51 4.59 -12.79
CA ASN A 292 -13.43 3.69 -12.43
C ASN A 292 -13.24 2.56 -13.45
N SER A 293 -14.17 2.33 -14.35
CA SER A 293 -13.97 1.35 -15.41
C SER A 293 -12.95 1.86 -16.41
N GLN A 294 -11.86 1.12 -16.58
CA GLN A 294 -10.92 1.40 -17.66
C GLN A 294 -11.66 1.24 -18.99
N PRO A 295 -11.46 2.17 -19.95
CA PRO A 295 -12.02 1.97 -21.28
C PRO A 295 -11.44 0.68 -21.85
N ALA A 296 -12.31 -0.17 -22.42
CA ALA A 296 -11.87 -1.39 -23.06
C ALA A 296 -10.88 -1.02 -24.18
N VAL A 297 -9.63 -1.40 -24.02
CA VAL A 297 -8.62 -1.26 -25.08
C VAL A 297 -8.91 -2.36 -26.07
N THR A 298 -9.48 -1.98 -27.21
CA THR A 298 -9.63 -2.90 -28.33
C THR A 298 -8.24 -3.08 -28.93
N ALA A 299 -7.60 -4.20 -28.64
CA ALA A 299 -6.39 -4.57 -29.36
C ALA A 299 -6.82 -4.97 -30.78
N PHE A 300 -6.55 -4.11 -31.74
CA PHE A 300 -6.56 -4.51 -33.15
C PHE A 300 -5.33 -5.40 -33.35
N TYR A 301 -5.54 -6.68 -33.41
CA TYR A 301 -4.53 -7.56 -33.99
C TYR A 301 -4.52 -7.27 -35.48
N ASP A 302 -3.44 -6.68 -35.96
CA ASP A 302 -3.20 -6.66 -37.39
C ASP A 302 -3.15 -8.11 -37.88
N GLY A 303 -4.06 -8.50 -38.76
CA GLY A 303 -4.18 -9.87 -39.25
C GLY A 303 -2.87 -10.40 -39.84
N ASP A 304 -2.04 -9.52 -40.38
CA ASP A 304 -0.71 -9.84 -40.88
C ASP A 304 0.29 -10.25 -39.80
N LEU A 305 0.15 -9.74 -38.58
CA LEU A 305 0.97 -10.15 -37.43
C LEU A 305 0.58 -11.53 -36.88
N VAL A 306 -0.70 -11.91 -37.02
CA VAL A 306 -1.18 -13.23 -36.59
C VAL A 306 -0.79 -14.33 -37.60
N PHE A 307 -0.72 -14.01 -38.87
CA PHE A 307 -0.31 -14.94 -39.92
C PHE A 307 1.19 -15.08 -40.07
N ASN A 308 1.99 -14.16 -39.53
CA ASN A 308 3.46 -14.23 -39.56
C ASN A 308 3.99 -15.17 -38.47
N LYS A 309 3.53 -16.42 -38.48
CA LYS A 309 4.18 -17.54 -37.74
C LYS A 309 5.58 -17.87 -38.27
N ARG A 310 6.16 -17.08 -39.15
CA ARG A 310 7.44 -17.33 -39.78
C ARG A 310 8.52 -16.31 -39.41
N THR A 311 8.66 -16.04 -38.14
CA THR A 311 9.94 -15.57 -37.60
C THR A 311 10.81 -16.76 -37.18
N ASP A 312 10.89 -17.76 -38.04
CA ASP A 312 11.89 -18.80 -37.86
C ASP A 312 13.24 -18.37 -38.46
N ALA A 313 14.27 -19.07 -38.10
CA ALA A 313 15.62 -18.77 -38.63
C ALA A 313 15.67 -18.81 -40.18
N GLY A 314 14.81 -19.61 -40.80
CA GLY A 314 14.69 -19.69 -42.27
C GLY A 314 14.16 -18.42 -42.90
N PHE A 315 13.16 -17.78 -42.32
CA PHE A 315 12.63 -16.50 -42.80
C PHE A 315 13.68 -15.37 -42.70
N ILE A 316 14.41 -15.34 -41.56
CA ILE A 316 15.47 -14.34 -41.35
C ILE A 316 16.62 -14.56 -42.34
N LEU A 317 17.04 -15.80 -42.55
CA LEU A 317 18.15 -16.14 -43.46
C LEU A 317 17.81 -15.89 -44.95
N ASN A 318 16.54 -15.98 -45.33
CA ASN A 318 16.06 -15.72 -46.70
C ASN A 318 15.70 -14.24 -46.96
N GLY A 319 16.09 -13.33 -46.06
CA GLY A 319 15.87 -11.89 -46.23
C GLY A 319 14.43 -11.45 -46.15
N GLY A 320 13.56 -12.24 -45.48
CA GLY A 320 12.14 -11.90 -45.31
C GLY A 320 11.25 -12.10 -46.54
N PHE A 321 11.76 -12.73 -47.59
CA PHE A 321 11.00 -13.09 -48.77
C PHE A 321 10.78 -14.60 -48.81
N GLY A 322 9.55 -15.00 -48.65
CA GLY A 322 9.13 -16.41 -48.76
C GLY A 322 7.70 -16.52 -49.23
#